data_90ecbf91f4fa48635fdc1ce861db757e
#
_entry.id   90ecbf91f4fa48635fdc1ce861db757e
#
_cell.length_a   1.000
_cell.length_b   1.000
_cell.length_c   1.000
_cell.angle_alpha   90.00
_cell.angle_beta   90.00
_cell.angle_gamma   90.00
#
_symmetry.space_group_name_H-M   'P 1'
#
loop_
_entity.id
_entity.type
_entity.pdbx_description
1 polymer ?
#
loop_
_entity_poly.entity_id
_entity_poly.type
_entity_poly.pdbx_seq_one_letter_code
_entity_poly.pdbx_strand_id
1 'polypeptide(L)'
;HDMMSGSFLFPPHNPENDIAILFIETSGCLPMCGHGTIGTITIAIEEELIQPKVPGKIRMEAPAGVVEIEYHETNGKVEWVKLRNVKSFLAAENLTIDCPELGEITFDVAYGGNYYAIVDPQSNFTGIQDFTASTIIQYSQVLRERINLKYPNAFIHPENDTIRDVTHLLWTGDPLDPTSSG
;
A
#
# COMPACT_ATOMS: atom_id res chain seq x y z
N HIS A 1 2.04 18.63 8.02
CA HIS A 1 0.90 17.81 7.57
C HIS A 1 1.25 16.33 7.80
N ASP A 2 0.49 15.65 8.65
CA ASP A 2 0.80 14.29 9.11
C ASP A 2 0.51 13.21 8.06
N MET A 3 -0.06 13.58 6.91
CA MET A 3 -0.53 12.67 5.86
C MET A 3 0.09 13.00 4.49
N MET A 4 1.29 13.53 4.47
CA MET A 4 2.00 13.79 3.21
C MET A 4 2.74 12.54 2.75
N SER A 5 2.59 12.23 1.48
CA SER A 5 3.38 11.23 0.77
C SER A 5 3.99 11.84 -0.50
N GLY A 6 5.07 11.25 -0.96
CA GLY A 6 5.76 11.66 -2.15
C GLY A 6 6.55 10.53 -2.78
N SER A 7 7.23 10.83 -3.87
CA SER A 7 8.08 9.87 -4.55
C SER A 7 9.35 10.54 -5.07
N PHE A 8 10.43 9.77 -5.09
CA PHE A 8 11.66 10.12 -5.78
C PHE A 8 11.85 9.24 -7.01
N LEU A 9 12.20 9.85 -8.13
CA LEU A 9 12.51 9.16 -9.37
C LEU A 9 14.03 8.97 -9.47
N PHE A 10 14.43 7.76 -9.85
CA PHE A 10 15.82 7.38 -10.09
C PHE A 10 15.96 6.66 -11.42
N PRO A 11 17.15 6.67 -12.05
CA PRO A 11 17.47 5.73 -13.09
C PRO A 11 17.27 4.28 -12.60
N PRO A 12 16.76 3.36 -13.43
CA PRO A 12 16.58 1.99 -13.01
C PRO A 12 17.93 1.30 -12.78
N HIS A 13 17.98 0.38 -11.83
CA HIS A 13 19.16 -0.45 -11.59
C HIS A 13 19.35 -1.47 -12.73
N ASN A 14 18.27 -2.12 -13.15
CA ASN A 14 18.28 -2.98 -14.33
C ASN A 14 17.95 -2.14 -15.57
N PRO A 15 18.88 -2.08 -16.57
CA PRO A 15 18.66 -1.28 -17.77
C PRO A 15 17.49 -1.75 -18.65
N GLU A 16 16.88 -2.90 -18.38
CA GLU A 16 15.65 -3.34 -19.06
C GLU A 16 14.39 -2.63 -18.53
N ASN A 17 14.45 -2.03 -17.36
CA ASN A 17 13.37 -1.26 -16.78
C ASN A 17 13.43 0.21 -17.23
N ASP A 18 12.34 0.94 -17.09
CA ASP A 18 12.22 2.32 -17.56
C ASP A 18 12.61 3.32 -16.47
N ILE A 19 12.26 3.03 -15.22
CA ILE A 19 12.43 3.93 -14.08
C ILE A 19 12.50 3.14 -12.76
N ALA A 20 13.16 3.73 -11.76
CA ALA A 20 13.06 3.29 -10.37
C ALA A 20 12.40 4.39 -9.52
N ILE A 21 11.54 3.98 -8.57
CA ILE A 21 10.81 4.90 -7.70
C ILE A 21 10.96 4.46 -6.25
N LEU A 22 11.25 5.44 -5.38
CA LEU A 22 11.18 5.30 -3.94
C LEU A 22 10.01 6.13 -3.42
N PHE A 23 9.05 5.47 -2.75
CA PHE A 23 7.94 6.13 -2.10
C PHE A 23 8.29 6.52 -0.68
N ILE A 24 7.86 7.71 -0.27
CA ILE A 24 8.08 8.25 1.06
C ILE A 24 6.78 8.74 1.68
N GLU A 25 6.68 8.58 2.97
CA GLU A 25 5.64 9.15 3.83
C GLU A 25 6.28 9.79 5.05
N THR A 26 5.49 10.48 5.86
CA THR A 26 5.95 11.04 7.14
C THR A 26 6.46 9.97 8.11
N SER A 27 6.03 8.71 7.94
CA SER A 27 6.48 7.54 8.71
C SER A 27 7.75 6.87 8.15
N GLY A 28 8.23 7.25 6.98
CA GLY A 28 9.42 6.69 6.34
C GLY A 28 9.20 6.25 4.88
N CYS A 29 10.09 5.37 4.40
CA CYS A 29 10.01 4.84 3.05
C CYS A 29 9.05 3.67 2.97
N LEU A 30 8.28 3.60 1.88
CA LEU A 30 7.40 2.47 1.57
C LEU A 30 7.99 1.60 0.46
N PRO A 31 7.90 0.28 0.60
CA PRO A 31 8.31 -0.65 -0.47
C PRO A 31 7.47 -0.51 -1.74
N MET A 32 6.18 -0.18 -1.62
CA MET A 32 5.26 0.03 -2.73
C MET A 32 4.12 0.97 -2.34
N CYS A 33 3.66 1.77 -3.30
CA CYS A 33 2.50 2.63 -3.14
C CYS A 33 1.71 2.70 -4.46
N GLY A 34 0.49 2.15 -4.48
CA GLY A 34 -0.33 2.07 -5.70
C GLY A 34 -0.77 3.44 -6.21
N HIS A 35 -1.39 4.25 -5.35
CA HIS A 35 -1.82 5.60 -5.75
C HIS A 35 -0.62 6.53 -6.03
N GLY A 36 0.47 6.38 -5.28
CA GLY A 36 1.72 7.09 -5.55
C GLY A 36 2.28 6.74 -6.93
N THR A 37 2.20 5.47 -7.34
CA THR A 37 2.58 5.02 -8.69
C THR A 37 1.72 5.72 -9.74
N ILE A 38 0.39 5.73 -9.60
CA ILE A 38 -0.52 6.38 -10.55
C ILE A 38 -0.15 7.86 -10.71
N GLY A 39 -0.05 8.59 -9.60
CA GLY A 39 0.28 10.02 -9.65
C GLY A 39 1.67 10.30 -10.21
N THR A 40 2.68 9.53 -9.81
CA THR A 40 4.06 9.72 -10.30
C THR A 40 4.17 9.44 -11.79
N ILE A 41 3.58 8.36 -12.28
CA ILE A 41 3.62 8.02 -13.71
C ILE A 41 2.86 9.06 -14.53
N THR A 42 1.69 9.52 -14.06
CA THR A 42 0.95 10.61 -14.71
C THR A 42 1.83 11.83 -14.91
N ILE A 43 2.45 12.32 -13.83
CA ILE A 43 3.34 13.50 -13.89
C ILE A 43 4.56 13.21 -14.76
N ALA A 44 5.19 12.05 -14.61
CA ALA A 44 6.42 11.71 -15.33
C ALA A 44 6.22 11.64 -16.84
N ILE A 45 5.05 11.23 -17.31
CA ILE A 45 4.68 11.22 -18.73
C ILE A 45 4.30 12.62 -19.19
N GLU A 46 3.39 13.32 -18.51
CA GLU A 46 2.91 14.64 -18.89
C GLU A 46 4.01 15.72 -18.91
N GLU A 47 4.99 15.62 -18.02
CA GLU A 47 6.13 16.54 -17.94
C GLU A 47 7.39 16.01 -18.63
N GLU A 48 7.26 14.94 -19.43
CA GLU A 48 8.36 14.32 -20.21
C GLU A 48 9.61 13.98 -19.38
N LEU A 49 9.42 13.63 -18.07
CA LEU A 49 10.52 13.28 -17.17
C LEU A 49 11.12 11.90 -17.48
N ILE A 50 10.38 11.05 -18.16
CA ILE A 50 10.81 9.72 -18.60
C ILE A 50 10.43 9.49 -20.08
N GLN A 51 11.22 8.65 -20.75
CA GLN A 51 10.88 8.14 -22.09
C GLN A 51 10.71 6.63 -22.03
N PRO A 52 9.45 6.14 -21.97
CA PRO A 52 9.20 4.70 -21.97
C PRO A 52 9.76 4.01 -23.20
N LYS A 53 10.40 2.85 -23.02
CA LYS A 53 10.94 2.03 -24.13
C LYS A 53 9.85 1.52 -25.06
N VAL A 54 8.66 1.31 -24.50
CA VAL A 54 7.48 0.88 -25.25
C VAL A 54 6.36 1.88 -24.96
N PRO A 55 5.86 2.62 -25.96
CA PRO A 55 4.74 3.54 -25.76
C PRO A 55 3.54 2.85 -25.08
N GLY A 56 2.95 3.51 -24.08
CA GLY A 56 1.82 2.98 -23.31
C GLY A 56 2.18 1.94 -22.25
N LYS A 57 3.48 1.61 -22.05
CA LYS A 57 3.94 0.62 -21.07
C LYS A 57 5.18 1.11 -20.33
N ILE A 58 5.25 0.83 -19.04
CA ILE A 58 6.39 1.15 -18.19
C ILE A 58 6.70 -0.05 -17.30
N ARG A 59 7.98 -0.40 -17.19
CA ARG A 59 8.51 -1.31 -16.18
C ARG A 59 9.20 -0.47 -15.10
N MET A 60 8.59 -0.42 -13.94
CA MET A 60 9.01 0.39 -12.81
C MET A 60 9.67 -0.49 -11.73
N GLU A 61 10.86 -0.14 -11.30
CA GLU A 61 11.46 -0.72 -10.10
C GLU A 61 10.95 -0.01 -8.86
N ALA A 62 10.53 -0.77 -7.87
CA ALA A 62 10.26 -0.33 -6.50
C ALA A 62 10.97 -1.25 -5.51
N PRO A 63 11.17 -0.88 -4.25
CA PRO A 63 11.78 -1.78 -3.27
C PRO A 63 11.06 -3.14 -3.14
N ALA A 64 9.75 -3.17 -3.36
CA ALA A 64 8.95 -4.40 -3.38
C ALA A 64 9.17 -5.28 -4.61
N GLY A 65 9.78 -4.77 -5.67
CA GLY A 65 10.02 -5.48 -6.93
C GLY A 65 9.63 -4.68 -8.16
N VAL A 66 9.57 -5.36 -9.30
CA VAL A 66 9.18 -4.73 -10.57
C VAL A 66 7.66 -4.70 -10.71
N VAL A 67 7.15 -3.51 -11.01
CA VAL A 67 5.72 -3.26 -11.28
C VAL A 67 5.54 -2.98 -12.76
N GLU A 68 4.62 -3.70 -13.40
CA GLU A 68 4.26 -3.50 -14.80
C GLU A 68 3.10 -2.52 -14.89
N ILE A 69 3.27 -1.49 -15.69
CA ILE A 69 2.33 -0.39 -15.81
C ILE A 69 1.90 -0.23 -17.26
N GLU A 70 0.61 -0.06 -17.47
CA GLU A 70 -0.01 0.39 -18.71
C GLU A 70 -0.58 1.78 -18.46
N TYR A 71 -0.48 2.67 -19.43
CA TYR A 71 -1.09 3.99 -19.39
C TYR A 71 -1.64 4.38 -20.76
N HIS A 72 -2.60 5.28 -20.77
CA HIS A 72 -3.14 5.88 -21.98
C HIS A 72 -3.03 7.39 -21.91
N GLU A 73 -2.52 7.97 -22.99
CA GLU A 73 -2.30 9.40 -23.13
C GLU A 73 -3.00 9.91 -24.38
N THR A 74 -3.63 11.06 -24.28
CA THR A 74 -4.24 11.78 -25.41
C THR A 74 -3.85 13.26 -25.33
N ASN A 75 -3.22 13.76 -26.38
CA ASN A 75 -2.83 15.17 -26.47
C ASN A 75 -1.94 15.66 -25.29
N GLY A 76 -1.00 14.84 -24.83
CA GLY A 76 -0.10 15.18 -23.74
C GLY A 76 -0.76 15.11 -22.36
N LYS A 77 -1.92 14.43 -22.23
CA LYS A 77 -2.60 14.20 -20.96
C LYS A 77 -2.85 12.72 -20.73
N VAL A 78 -2.47 12.23 -19.57
CA VAL A 78 -2.69 10.84 -19.15
C VAL A 78 -4.12 10.69 -18.65
N GLU A 79 -4.89 9.87 -19.35
CA GLU A 79 -6.30 9.61 -19.03
C GLU A 79 -6.45 8.54 -17.95
N TRP A 80 -5.58 7.52 -17.97
CA TRP A 80 -5.56 6.47 -16.96
C TRP A 80 -4.19 5.80 -16.86
N VAL A 81 -3.93 5.27 -15.68
CA VAL A 81 -2.77 4.42 -15.37
C VAL A 81 -3.28 3.14 -14.72
N LYS A 82 -2.84 2.01 -15.23
CA LYS A 82 -3.14 0.68 -14.70
C LYS A 82 -1.85 -0.02 -14.33
N LEU A 83 -1.77 -0.51 -13.10
CA LEU A 83 -0.59 -1.24 -12.63
C LEU A 83 -0.92 -2.70 -12.34
N ARG A 84 0.01 -3.59 -12.68
CA ARG A 84 0.09 -4.94 -12.16
C ARG A 84 1.10 -4.92 -11.02
N ASN A 85 0.58 -4.95 -9.79
CA ASN A 85 1.41 -4.90 -8.60
C ASN A 85 2.28 -6.17 -8.44
N VAL A 86 3.22 -6.14 -7.50
CA VAL A 86 3.96 -7.31 -7.05
C VAL A 86 3.02 -8.39 -6.52
N LYS A 87 3.49 -9.64 -6.43
CA LYS A 87 2.68 -10.76 -5.93
C LYS A 87 2.18 -10.48 -4.51
N SER A 88 0.92 -10.80 -4.26
CA SER A 88 0.31 -10.75 -2.95
C SER A 88 0.18 -12.14 -2.34
N PHE A 89 0.20 -12.22 -1.02
CA PHE A 89 -0.03 -13.45 -0.27
C PHE A 89 -0.58 -13.18 1.13
N LEU A 90 -1.29 -14.15 1.67
CA LEU A 90 -1.72 -14.15 3.06
C LEU A 90 -0.57 -14.63 3.94
N ALA A 91 -0.15 -13.80 4.88
CA ALA A 91 0.99 -14.08 5.74
C ALA A 91 0.57 -14.76 7.06
N ALA A 92 -0.59 -14.40 7.60
CA ALA A 92 -1.15 -15.01 8.80
C ALA A 92 -2.66 -14.77 8.88
N GLU A 93 -3.38 -15.64 9.56
CA GLU A 93 -4.83 -15.59 9.76
C GLU A 93 -5.18 -15.68 11.24
N ASN A 94 -6.30 -15.06 11.61
CA ASN A 94 -6.92 -15.17 12.94
C ASN A 94 -5.97 -14.82 14.08
N LEU A 95 -5.11 -13.85 13.89
CA LEU A 95 -4.28 -13.31 14.97
C LEU A 95 -5.12 -12.41 15.87
N THR A 96 -4.73 -12.28 17.12
CA THR A 96 -5.44 -11.42 18.08
C THR A 96 -4.53 -10.37 18.69
N ILE A 97 -5.10 -9.21 18.99
CA ILE A 97 -4.44 -8.11 19.67
C ILE A 97 -5.43 -7.36 20.56
N ASP A 98 -4.98 -6.92 21.72
CA ASP A 98 -5.77 -6.06 22.57
C ASP A 98 -5.73 -4.61 22.05
N CYS A 99 -6.89 -4.06 21.73
CA CYS A 99 -7.08 -2.69 21.32
C CYS A 99 -7.68 -1.90 22.49
N PRO A 100 -7.08 -0.78 22.94
CA PRO A 100 -7.68 0.07 23.93
C PRO A 100 -9.10 0.47 23.52
N GLU A 101 -10.03 0.44 24.46
CA GLU A 101 -11.46 0.79 24.29
C GLU A 101 -12.29 -0.20 23.46
N LEU A 102 -11.71 -0.93 22.50
CA LEU A 102 -12.43 -1.96 21.73
C LEU A 102 -12.29 -3.38 22.33
N GLY A 103 -11.25 -3.63 23.15
CA GLY A 103 -10.95 -4.97 23.63
C GLY A 103 -10.15 -5.80 22.63
N GLU A 104 -10.28 -7.13 22.71
CA GLU A 104 -9.55 -8.03 21.81
C GLU A 104 -10.11 -7.96 20.39
N ILE A 105 -9.22 -7.66 19.44
CA ILE A 105 -9.48 -7.61 18.00
C ILE A 105 -8.80 -8.79 17.31
N THR A 106 -9.56 -9.49 16.49
CA THR A 106 -9.04 -10.51 15.56
C THR A 106 -8.71 -9.84 14.22
N PHE A 107 -7.60 -10.23 13.62
CA PHE A 107 -7.14 -9.68 12.34
C PHE A 107 -6.31 -10.69 11.54
N ASP A 108 -6.25 -10.46 10.25
CA ASP A 108 -5.36 -11.19 9.34
C ASP A 108 -4.19 -10.30 8.91
N VAL A 109 -3.11 -10.91 8.43
CA VAL A 109 -1.99 -10.18 7.86
C VAL A 109 -1.75 -10.64 6.44
N ALA A 110 -1.83 -9.70 5.49
CA ALA A 110 -1.54 -9.95 4.09
C ALA A 110 -0.45 -9.01 3.56
N TYR A 111 0.29 -9.49 2.56
CA TYR A 111 1.28 -8.74 1.81
C TYR A 111 0.75 -8.39 0.42
N GLY A 112 0.93 -7.13 0.01
CA GLY A 112 0.59 -6.62 -1.32
C GLY A 112 1.54 -5.50 -1.76
N GLY A 113 2.83 -5.64 -1.44
CA GLY A 113 3.85 -4.61 -1.59
C GLY A 113 4.25 -3.98 -0.25
N ASN A 114 3.34 -4.02 0.73
CA ASN A 114 3.51 -3.75 2.15
C ASN A 114 2.76 -4.82 2.94
N TYR A 115 3.05 -4.97 4.23
CA TYR A 115 2.24 -5.79 5.13
C TYR A 115 1.09 -4.97 5.72
N TYR A 116 -0.12 -5.48 5.56
CA TYR A 116 -1.35 -4.92 6.08
C TYR A 116 -1.93 -5.85 7.15
N ALA A 117 -2.28 -5.30 8.32
CA ALA A 117 -3.18 -5.98 9.23
C ALA A 117 -4.62 -5.62 8.81
N ILE A 118 -5.41 -6.63 8.49
CA ILE A 118 -6.77 -6.51 7.97
C ILE A 118 -7.73 -6.82 9.12
N VAL A 119 -8.57 -5.86 9.45
CA VAL A 119 -9.58 -5.97 10.52
C VAL A 119 -10.96 -5.97 9.89
N ASP A 120 -11.60 -7.13 9.90
CA ASP A 120 -12.95 -7.30 9.40
C ASP A 120 -13.99 -7.03 10.50
N PRO A 121 -15.25 -6.74 10.15
CA PRO A 121 -16.33 -6.60 11.10
C PRO A 121 -16.44 -7.79 12.07
N GLN A 122 -16.57 -7.49 13.35
CA GLN A 122 -16.63 -8.46 14.43
C GLN A 122 -17.44 -7.90 15.61
N SER A 123 -17.61 -8.65 16.69
CA SER A 123 -18.54 -8.29 17.78
C SER A 123 -18.33 -6.91 18.41
N ASN A 124 -17.09 -6.44 18.44
CA ASN A 124 -16.68 -5.15 19.01
C ASN A 124 -16.25 -4.12 17.96
N PHE A 125 -16.36 -4.46 16.67
CA PHE A 125 -16.17 -3.59 15.54
C PHE A 125 -17.11 -4.01 14.41
N THR A 126 -18.23 -3.33 14.25
CA THR A 126 -19.29 -3.71 13.30
C THR A 126 -19.09 -3.14 11.90
N GLY A 127 -18.16 -2.20 11.76
CA GLY A 127 -17.77 -1.62 10.47
C GLY A 127 -17.27 -0.19 10.63
N ILE A 128 -16.67 0.33 9.57
CA ILE A 128 -16.03 1.66 9.54
C ILE A 128 -17.02 2.81 9.74
N GLN A 129 -18.30 2.60 9.45
CA GLN A 129 -19.36 3.61 9.57
C GLN A 129 -19.64 4.03 11.02
N ASP A 130 -19.26 3.20 12.01
CA ASP A 130 -19.52 3.47 13.43
C ASP A 130 -18.44 4.35 14.07
N PHE A 131 -17.40 4.68 13.30
CA PHE A 131 -16.25 5.42 13.79
C PHE A 131 -15.98 6.70 13.01
N THR A 132 -15.42 7.69 13.68
CA THR A 132 -14.88 8.85 13.00
C THR A 132 -13.52 8.52 12.37
N ALA A 133 -13.13 9.23 11.32
CA ALA A 133 -11.80 9.06 10.71
C ALA A 133 -10.66 9.24 11.73
N SER A 134 -10.80 10.20 12.65
CA SER A 134 -9.80 10.43 13.72
C SER A 134 -9.68 9.24 14.67
N THR A 135 -10.80 8.59 15.01
CA THR A 135 -10.81 7.40 15.85
C THR A 135 -10.10 6.23 15.16
N ILE A 136 -10.41 5.98 13.89
CA ILE A 136 -9.76 4.93 13.10
C ILE A 136 -8.25 5.18 12.97
N ILE A 137 -7.84 6.41 12.72
CA ILE A 137 -6.41 6.77 12.66
C ILE A 137 -5.72 6.46 14.00
N GLN A 138 -6.32 6.86 15.11
CA GLN A 138 -5.77 6.60 16.44
C GLN A 138 -5.65 5.09 16.73
N TYR A 139 -6.70 4.31 16.47
CA TYR A 139 -6.64 2.86 16.64
C TYR A 139 -5.60 2.22 15.73
N SER A 140 -5.52 2.66 14.48
CA SER A 140 -4.52 2.15 13.52
C SER A 140 -3.09 2.36 14.01
N GLN A 141 -2.77 3.54 14.56
CA GLN A 141 -1.44 3.81 15.12
C GLN A 141 -1.12 2.88 16.30
N VAL A 142 -2.05 2.78 17.26
CA VAL A 142 -1.86 1.95 18.45
C VAL A 142 -1.76 0.47 18.10
N LEU A 143 -2.64 -0.02 17.22
CA LEU A 143 -2.63 -1.43 16.83
C LEU A 143 -1.38 -1.81 16.06
N ARG A 144 -0.93 -0.97 15.12
CA ARG A 144 0.31 -1.22 14.39
C ARG A 144 1.50 -1.42 15.33
N GLU A 145 1.68 -0.54 16.30
CA GLU A 145 2.75 -0.64 17.28
C GLU A 145 2.63 -1.92 18.12
N ARG A 146 1.43 -2.20 18.65
CA ARG A 146 1.19 -3.40 19.46
C ARG A 146 1.37 -4.70 18.70
N ILE A 147 0.91 -4.77 17.44
CA ILE A 147 1.09 -5.94 16.59
C ILE A 147 2.58 -6.23 16.39
N ASN A 148 3.36 -5.24 16.01
CA ASN A 148 4.78 -5.41 15.77
C ASN A 148 5.56 -5.74 17.06
N LEU A 149 5.10 -5.28 18.22
CA LEU A 149 5.66 -5.67 19.52
C LEU A 149 5.27 -7.11 19.93
N LYS A 150 4.02 -7.51 19.67
CA LYS A 150 3.53 -8.86 20.03
C LYS A 150 4.05 -9.94 19.11
N TYR A 151 4.26 -9.63 17.84
CA TYR A 151 4.71 -10.57 16.81
C TYR A 151 6.05 -10.14 16.16
N PRO A 152 7.14 -10.01 16.95
CA PRO A 152 8.41 -9.52 16.44
C PRO A 152 8.98 -10.47 15.39
N ASN A 153 9.43 -9.94 14.25
CA ASN A 153 9.98 -10.71 13.12
C ASN A 153 9.02 -11.76 12.51
N ALA A 154 7.72 -11.67 12.76
CA ALA A 154 6.75 -12.60 12.19
C ALA A 154 6.47 -12.30 10.70
N PHE A 155 6.57 -11.05 10.32
CA PHE A 155 6.21 -10.56 8.98
C PHE A 155 7.46 -10.04 8.28
N ILE A 156 8.21 -10.94 7.65
CA ILE A 156 9.43 -10.65 6.87
C ILE A 156 9.21 -11.20 5.46
N HIS A 157 9.44 -10.37 4.44
CA HIS A 157 9.29 -10.81 3.06
C HIS A 157 10.34 -11.87 2.71
N PRO A 158 9.93 -13.01 2.10
CA PRO A 158 10.82 -14.15 1.92
C PRO A 158 12.01 -13.89 0.98
N GLU A 159 11.90 -12.92 0.07
CA GLU A 159 12.94 -12.58 -0.91
C GLU A 159 13.67 -11.28 -0.59
N ASN A 160 13.17 -10.47 0.37
CA ASN A 160 13.77 -9.19 0.75
C ASN A 160 13.51 -8.89 2.23
N ASP A 161 14.45 -9.20 3.09
CA ASP A 161 14.32 -9.05 4.54
C ASP A 161 14.30 -7.59 5.03
N THR A 162 14.53 -6.62 4.16
CA THR A 162 14.33 -5.19 4.48
C THR A 162 12.85 -4.81 4.49
N ILE A 163 11.98 -5.61 3.83
CA ILE A 163 10.52 -5.45 3.85
C ILE A 163 9.99 -6.29 4.99
N ARG A 164 9.62 -5.63 6.06
CA ARG A 164 9.19 -6.29 7.29
C ARG A 164 8.18 -5.47 8.05
N ASP A 165 7.57 -6.12 9.03
CA ASP A 165 6.62 -5.57 9.98
C ASP A 165 5.30 -5.10 9.33
N VAL A 166 4.24 -5.04 10.10
CA VAL A 166 2.98 -4.46 9.68
C VAL A 166 3.16 -2.95 9.58
N THR A 167 2.98 -2.40 8.38
CA THR A 167 3.11 -0.97 8.12
C THR A 167 1.77 -0.24 8.12
N HIS A 168 0.69 -0.94 7.78
CA HIS A 168 -0.65 -0.37 7.65
C HIS A 168 -1.73 -1.24 8.30
N LEU A 169 -2.80 -0.59 8.74
CA LEU A 169 -4.08 -1.22 9.08
C LEU A 169 -5.06 -1.00 7.93
N LEU A 170 -5.82 -2.03 7.61
CA LEU A 170 -6.96 -1.97 6.71
C LEU A 170 -8.21 -2.38 7.48
N TRP A 171 -9.09 -1.43 7.72
CA TRP A 171 -10.38 -1.67 8.34
C TRP A 171 -11.40 -1.87 7.24
N THR A 172 -12.14 -2.96 7.28
CA THR A 172 -13.17 -3.26 6.29
C THR A 172 -14.57 -3.01 6.84
N GLY A 173 -15.55 -3.06 5.99
CA GLY A 173 -16.96 -2.92 6.32
C GLY A 173 -17.82 -3.35 5.15
N ASP A 174 -19.09 -3.61 5.41
CA ASP A 174 -20.03 -3.89 4.35
C ASP A 174 -20.22 -2.67 3.44
N PRO A 175 -20.34 -2.87 2.12
CA PRO A 175 -20.58 -1.77 1.20
C PRO A 175 -21.93 -1.10 1.50
N LEU A 176 -21.93 0.24 1.56
CA LEU A 176 -23.17 1.02 1.72
C LEU A 176 -24.02 1.00 0.45
N ASP A 177 -23.40 0.87 -0.71
CA ASP A 177 -24.05 0.72 -2.01
C ASP A 177 -23.90 -0.73 -2.48
N PRO A 178 -25.01 -1.45 -2.76
CA PRO A 178 -24.95 -2.85 -3.19
C PRO A 178 -24.24 -3.06 -4.54
N THR A 179 -23.94 -2.01 -5.28
CA THR A 179 -23.12 -2.06 -6.50
C THR A 179 -21.63 -1.90 -6.24
N SER A 180 -21.24 -1.58 -5.01
CA SER A 180 -19.85 -1.48 -4.55
C SER A 180 -19.35 -2.83 -4.06
N SER A 181 -18.04 -3.03 -4.11
CA SER A 181 -17.38 -4.23 -3.59
C SER A 181 -16.88 -4.09 -2.14
N GLY A 182 -17.14 -2.97 -1.49
CA GLY A 182 -16.70 -2.67 -0.14
C GLY A 182 -15.97 -1.36 -0.06
#